data_3ec5a051d71aeb2a485c1be43194d7cf
#
_entry.id   3ec5a051d71aeb2a485c1be43194d7cf
#
_cell.length_a   1.000
_cell.length_b   1.000
_cell.length_c   1.000
_cell.angle_alpha   90.00
_cell.angle_beta   90.00
_cell.angle_gamma   90.00
#
_symmetry.space_group_name_H-M   'P 1'
#
loop_
_entity.id
_entity.type
_entity.pdbx_description
1 polymer ?
#
loop_
_entity_poly.entity_id
_entity_poly.type
_entity_poly.pdbx_seq_one_letter_code
_entity_poly.pdbx_strand_id
1 'polypeptide(L)'
;MVPAFITRLDEAVAHYCLKRCHNIRDLQRYAKRRIPRPMFDYMDGAADDEVTLNRNQSDFNRYDLLPRYLVDVGEIDPSTEIMGQHIELPIVLAPTGMSRLFNNDGEIAASAAAADAGTVYSLSTLSTYSIEEVAEVCSGPKWFQLYVFRDRDLILEFFERCRAVKYHALILTIDVPVPGNRERDLYSGMTIPPQLSLASYLDFFLHPLWSLKYVLSRQPFQLSNVAHKAPVDDRDVTTLVEYLQKQFDPTVKWDDAAWMVEQWQGPFAVKGIASVEDAVRAADIGANAVILSNHGGRQLDSAASPISLL
;
A
#
# COMPACT_ATOMS: atom_id res chain seq x y z
N MET A 1 -26.30 3.87 9.24
CA MET A 1 -25.49 3.39 10.39
C MET A 1 -25.59 1.88 10.41
N VAL A 2 -24.47 1.16 10.32
CA VAL A 2 -24.49 -0.29 10.53
C VAL A 2 -25.06 -0.56 11.93
N PRO A 3 -26.07 -1.41 12.08
CA PRO A 3 -26.61 -1.73 13.39
C PRO A 3 -25.51 -2.24 14.32
N ALA A 4 -25.44 -1.74 15.55
CA ALA A 4 -24.40 -2.10 16.51
C ALA A 4 -24.28 -3.61 16.76
N PHE A 5 -25.39 -4.34 16.64
CA PHE A 5 -25.41 -5.80 16.73
C PHE A 5 -24.58 -6.47 15.61
N ILE A 6 -24.72 -5.98 14.36
CA ILE A 6 -23.97 -6.52 13.22
C ILE A 6 -22.48 -6.26 13.40
N THR A 7 -22.11 -5.06 13.84
CA THR A 7 -20.71 -4.70 14.11
C THR A 7 -20.11 -5.61 15.18
N ARG A 8 -20.80 -5.79 16.32
CA ARG A 8 -20.34 -6.66 17.42
C ARG A 8 -20.21 -8.12 17.01
N LEU A 9 -21.18 -8.65 16.24
CA LEU A 9 -21.14 -10.02 15.76
C LEU A 9 -19.93 -10.22 14.81
N ASP A 10 -19.73 -9.25 13.93
CA ASP A 10 -18.63 -9.27 12.99
C ASP A 10 -17.26 -9.22 13.69
N GLU A 11 -17.10 -8.35 14.68
CA GLU A 11 -15.90 -8.25 15.51
C GLU A 11 -15.63 -9.57 16.29
N ALA A 12 -16.67 -10.17 16.87
CA ALA A 12 -16.55 -11.43 17.59
C ALA A 12 -16.10 -12.57 16.65
N VAL A 13 -16.70 -12.67 15.46
CA VAL A 13 -16.31 -13.66 14.44
C VAL A 13 -14.90 -13.40 13.94
N ALA A 14 -14.54 -12.15 13.66
CA ALA A 14 -13.20 -11.78 13.25
C ALA A 14 -12.16 -12.15 14.31
N HIS A 15 -12.41 -11.79 15.57
CA HIS A 15 -11.53 -12.12 16.70
C HIS A 15 -11.33 -13.64 16.85
N TYR A 16 -12.41 -14.43 16.77
CA TYR A 16 -12.34 -15.89 16.82
C TYR A 16 -11.50 -16.47 15.67
N CYS A 17 -11.73 -15.99 14.45
CA CYS A 17 -11.00 -16.47 13.27
C CYS A 17 -9.52 -16.03 13.30
N LEU A 18 -9.24 -14.79 13.69
CA LEU A 18 -7.87 -14.26 13.76
C LEU A 18 -7.02 -15.00 14.78
N LYS A 19 -7.59 -15.41 15.93
CA LYS A 19 -6.90 -16.28 16.91
C LYS A 19 -6.45 -17.64 16.34
N ARG A 20 -7.00 -18.06 15.21
CA ARG A 20 -6.68 -19.31 14.52
C ARG A 20 -5.77 -19.10 13.31
N CYS A 21 -5.38 -17.87 13.05
CA CYS A 21 -4.41 -17.54 12.01
C CYS A 21 -3.02 -17.52 12.66
N HIS A 22 -2.16 -18.42 12.24
CA HIS A 22 -0.81 -18.57 12.79
C HIS A 22 0.28 -18.02 11.87
N ASN A 23 -0.10 -17.58 10.67
CA ASN A 23 0.79 -17.01 9.66
C ASN A 23 0.00 -16.16 8.66
N ILE A 24 0.72 -15.42 7.79
CA ILE A 24 0.11 -14.55 6.77
C ILE A 24 -0.76 -15.32 5.77
N ARG A 25 -0.40 -16.57 5.45
CA ARG A 25 -1.20 -17.41 4.54
C ARG A 25 -2.57 -17.76 5.13
N ASP A 26 -2.66 -17.93 6.45
CA ASP A 26 -3.95 -18.13 7.11
C ASP A 26 -4.81 -16.86 7.07
N LEU A 27 -4.20 -15.67 7.22
CA LEU A 27 -4.89 -14.39 7.03
C LEU A 27 -5.40 -14.23 5.59
N GLN A 28 -4.59 -14.57 4.59
CA GLN A 28 -4.99 -14.56 3.18
C GLN A 28 -6.20 -15.47 2.94
N ARG A 29 -6.17 -16.71 3.47
CA ARG A 29 -7.31 -17.64 3.36
C ARG A 29 -8.56 -17.12 4.06
N TYR A 30 -8.39 -16.45 5.21
CA TYR A 30 -9.49 -15.82 5.92
C TYR A 30 -10.06 -14.67 5.10
N ALA A 31 -9.24 -13.76 4.58
CA ALA A 31 -9.66 -12.66 3.73
C ALA A 31 -10.43 -13.15 2.50
N LYS A 32 -9.93 -14.20 1.83
CA LYS A 32 -10.58 -14.83 0.65
C LYS A 32 -12.01 -15.30 0.91
N ARG A 33 -12.34 -15.69 2.14
CA ARG A 33 -13.68 -16.14 2.52
C ARG A 33 -14.57 -15.00 3.01
N ARG A 34 -14.00 -13.85 3.26
CA ARG A 34 -14.67 -12.76 3.94
C ARG A 34 -15.07 -11.63 3.03
N ILE A 35 -14.30 -11.39 2.01
CA ILE A 35 -14.52 -10.31 1.05
C ILE A 35 -14.92 -10.86 -0.31
N PRO A 36 -15.75 -10.13 -1.08
CA PRO A 36 -16.15 -10.54 -2.41
C PRO A 36 -14.95 -10.82 -3.32
N ARG A 37 -15.09 -11.80 -4.19
CA ARG A 37 -14.03 -12.24 -5.09
C ARG A 37 -13.42 -11.10 -5.92
N PRO A 38 -14.18 -10.16 -6.51
CA PRO A 38 -13.56 -9.03 -7.21
C PRO A 38 -12.61 -8.21 -6.33
N MET A 39 -12.99 -7.97 -5.08
CA MET A 39 -12.17 -7.25 -4.11
C MET A 39 -10.93 -8.06 -3.69
N PHE A 40 -11.12 -9.37 -3.49
CA PHE A 40 -10.01 -10.27 -3.16
C PHE A 40 -9.01 -10.37 -4.31
N ASP A 41 -9.49 -10.60 -5.54
CA ASP A 41 -8.65 -10.72 -6.73
C ASP A 41 -7.86 -9.42 -6.99
N TYR A 42 -8.49 -8.25 -6.79
CA TYR A 42 -7.81 -6.96 -6.89
C TYR A 42 -6.68 -6.82 -5.86
N MET A 43 -6.87 -7.27 -4.61
CA MET A 43 -5.87 -7.19 -3.54
C MET A 43 -4.74 -8.21 -3.72
N ASP A 44 -5.09 -9.45 -4.06
CA ASP A 44 -4.22 -10.63 -4.03
C ASP A 44 -3.54 -10.91 -5.38
N GLY A 45 -4.12 -10.40 -6.48
CA GLY A 45 -3.66 -10.65 -7.85
C GLY A 45 -2.44 -9.85 -8.24
N ALA A 46 -1.76 -10.32 -9.28
CA ALA A 46 -0.59 -9.68 -9.88
C ALA A 46 -0.73 -9.56 -11.41
N ALA A 47 0.33 -9.21 -12.10
CA ALA A 47 0.33 -9.04 -13.55
C ALA A 47 0.50 -10.37 -14.28
N ASP A 48 -0.11 -10.47 -15.44
CA ASP A 48 0.01 -11.57 -16.42
C ASP A 48 -0.11 -12.96 -15.77
N ASP A 49 0.90 -13.82 -15.91
CA ASP A 49 0.93 -15.20 -15.36
C ASP A 49 1.30 -15.28 -13.88
N GLU A 50 1.50 -14.14 -13.20
CA GLU A 50 1.87 -14.05 -11.77
C GLU A 50 3.17 -14.75 -11.41
N VAL A 51 4.10 -14.90 -12.35
CA VAL A 51 5.42 -15.51 -12.14
C VAL A 51 6.19 -14.72 -11.08
N THR A 52 6.19 -13.39 -11.19
CA THR A 52 6.86 -12.49 -10.23
C THR A 52 6.25 -12.59 -8.84
N LEU A 53 4.92 -12.62 -8.72
CA LEU A 53 4.24 -12.81 -7.44
C LEU A 53 4.68 -14.12 -6.76
N ASN A 54 4.75 -15.21 -7.53
CA ASN A 54 5.19 -16.50 -7.02
C ASN A 54 6.68 -16.47 -6.61
N ARG A 55 7.54 -15.81 -7.39
CA ARG A 55 8.96 -15.63 -7.07
C ARG A 55 9.16 -14.83 -5.80
N ASN A 56 8.37 -13.81 -5.54
CA ASN A 56 8.45 -13.00 -4.31
C ASN A 56 8.30 -13.84 -3.02
N GLN A 57 7.72 -15.02 -3.11
CA GLN A 57 7.62 -15.97 -2.00
C GLN A 57 8.63 -17.12 -2.12
N SER A 58 8.75 -17.74 -3.30
CA SER A 58 9.55 -18.95 -3.49
C SER A 58 11.05 -18.70 -3.43
N ASP A 59 11.52 -17.53 -3.85
CA ASP A 59 12.96 -17.25 -3.91
C ASP A 59 13.62 -17.14 -2.53
N PHE A 60 12.86 -16.90 -1.47
CA PHE A 60 13.38 -17.03 -0.09
C PHE A 60 13.88 -18.44 0.21
N ASN A 61 13.32 -19.49 -0.42
CA ASN A 61 13.76 -20.87 -0.25
C ASN A 61 15.13 -21.16 -0.87
N ARG A 62 15.74 -20.20 -1.59
CA ARG A 62 17.09 -20.33 -2.15
C ARG A 62 18.19 -19.95 -1.16
N TYR A 63 17.81 -19.46 0.01
CA TYR A 63 18.74 -18.99 1.04
C TYR A 63 18.56 -19.81 2.30
N ASP A 64 19.67 -20.33 2.81
CA ASP A 64 19.69 -21.07 4.06
C ASP A 64 20.05 -20.17 5.24
N LEU A 65 19.34 -20.32 6.33
CA LEU A 65 19.69 -19.69 7.60
C LEU A 65 20.67 -20.60 8.34
N LEU A 66 21.87 -20.09 8.62
CA LEU A 66 22.90 -20.81 9.40
C LEU A 66 22.77 -20.43 10.88
N PRO A 67 22.15 -21.28 11.72
CA PRO A 67 21.95 -20.98 13.12
C PRO A 67 23.28 -21.03 13.88
N ARG A 68 23.42 -20.16 14.89
CA ARG A 68 24.48 -20.26 15.89
C ARG A 68 23.89 -20.88 17.14
N TYR A 69 24.62 -21.82 17.71
CA TYR A 69 24.24 -22.49 18.94
C TYR A 69 25.11 -22.01 20.11
N LEU A 70 24.65 -22.22 21.35
CA LEU A 70 25.30 -21.81 22.60
C LEU A 70 25.59 -20.30 22.65
N VAL A 71 24.65 -19.51 22.17
CA VAL A 71 24.63 -18.07 22.29
C VAL A 71 23.54 -17.70 23.29
N ASP A 72 23.84 -16.77 24.17
CA ASP A 72 22.82 -16.26 25.11
C ASP A 72 21.73 -15.51 24.31
N VAL A 73 20.50 -15.96 24.43
CA VAL A 73 19.29 -15.40 23.80
C VAL A 73 18.24 -15.02 24.85
N GLY A 74 18.66 -14.85 26.10
CA GLY A 74 17.78 -14.46 27.20
C GLY A 74 17.14 -13.09 27.00
N GLU A 75 17.84 -12.17 26.32
CA GLU A 75 17.34 -10.88 25.89
C GLU A 75 17.55 -10.71 24.38
N ILE A 76 16.48 -10.44 23.65
CA ILE A 76 16.51 -10.22 22.20
C ILE A 76 16.02 -8.81 21.92
N ASP A 77 16.88 -7.99 21.33
CA ASP A 77 16.52 -6.66 20.83
C ASP A 77 16.44 -6.66 19.30
N PRO A 78 15.24 -6.65 18.71
CA PRO A 78 15.04 -6.56 17.26
C PRO A 78 15.01 -5.12 16.75
N SER A 79 15.15 -4.13 17.63
CA SER A 79 15.06 -2.72 17.25
C SER A 79 16.16 -2.31 16.28
N THR A 80 15.91 -1.30 15.50
CA THR A 80 16.87 -0.73 14.55
C THR A 80 16.55 0.73 14.26
N GLU A 81 17.43 1.37 13.51
CA GLU A 81 17.21 2.71 12.99
C GLU A 81 17.06 2.70 11.47
N ILE A 82 16.06 3.40 10.94
CA ILE A 82 15.85 3.57 9.50
C ILE A 82 15.53 5.03 9.17
N MET A 83 16.32 5.64 8.30
CA MET A 83 16.22 7.05 7.91
C MET A 83 16.09 8.01 9.11
N GLY A 84 16.89 7.77 10.16
CA GLY A 84 16.89 8.58 11.38
C GLY A 84 15.70 8.31 12.33
N GLN A 85 14.96 7.25 12.12
CA GLN A 85 13.85 6.85 12.98
C GLN A 85 14.14 5.51 13.66
N HIS A 86 14.09 5.52 15.00
CA HIS A 86 14.11 4.30 15.78
C HIS A 86 12.81 3.52 15.60
N ILE A 87 12.91 2.21 15.39
CA ILE A 87 11.78 1.29 15.29
C ILE A 87 12.05 0.04 16.14
N GLU A 88 11.01 -0.45 16.82
CA GLU A 88 11.08 -1.62 17.69
C GLU A 88 11.17 -2.95 16.92
N LEU A 89 10.66 -2.96 15.68
CA LEU A 89 10.69 -4.11 14.78
C LEU A 89 11.24 -3.70 13.42
N PRO A 90 12.17 -4.47 12.81
CA PRO A 90 12.74 -4.18 11.49
C PRO A 90 11.77 -4.55 10.35
N ILE A 91 10.50 -4.17 10.50
CA ILE A 91 9.42 -4.41 9.57
C ILE A 91 8.70 -3.08 9.34
N VAL A 92 8.52 -2.70 8.08
CA VAL A 92 7.81 -1.48 7.68
C VAL A 92 6.54 -1.88 6.92
N LEU A 93 5.42 -1.24 7.22
CA LEU A 93 4.20 -1.44 6.43
C LEU A 93 4.31 -0.68 5.12
N ALA A 94 4.40 -1.44 4.02
CA ALA A 94 4.49 -0.89 2.68
C ALA A 94 3.24 -0.08 2.29
N PRO A 95 3.37 0.94 1.44
CA PRO A 95 2.23 1.76 1.02
C PRO A 95 1.26 0.94 0.16
N THR A 96 0.01 0.88 0.60
CA THR A 96 -1.10 0.26 -0.12
C THR A 96 -2.23 1.28 -0.27
N GLY A 97 -2.80 1.36 -1.46
CA GLY A 97 -3.91 2.28 -1.74
C GLY A 97 -5.28 1.63 -1.52
N MET A 98 -6.29 2.47 -1.42
CA MET A 98 -7.72 2.08 -1.43
C MET A 98 -8.10 1.05 -0.34
N SER A 99 -7.49 1.11 0.84
CA SER A 99 -7.64 0.08 1.88
C SER A 99 -9.09 -0.08 2.38
N ARG A 100 -9.92 0.98 2.27
CA ARG A 100 -11.35 0.89 2.61
C ARG A 100 -12.19 0.03 1.68
N LEU A 101 -11.67 -0.35 0.51
CA LEU A 101 -12.31 -1.39 -0.32
C LEU A 101 -12.37 -2.74 0.40
N PHE A 102 -11.45 -2.99 1.31
CA PHE A 102 -11.30 -4.29 1.98
C PHE A 102 -11.87 -4.26 3.40
N ASN A 103 -11.64 -3.16 4.11
CA ASN A 103 -12.17 -2.91 5.45
C ASN A 103 -12.45 -1.43 5.64
N ASN A 104 -13.59 -1.08 6.23
CA ASN A 104 -14.00 0.32 6.44
C ASN A 104 -13.01 1.15 7.27
N ASP A 105 -12.26 0.51 8.17
CA ASP A 105 -11.26 1.18 9.00
C ASP A 105 -9.96 1.47 8.25
N GLY A 106 -9.72 0.76 7.13
CA GLY A 106 -8.69 1.03 6.13
C GLY A 106 -7.32 1.42 6.70
N GLU A 107 -6.82 2.54 6.22
CA GLU A 107 -5.50 3.06 6.59
C GLU A 107 -5.41 3.50 8.06
N ILE A 108 -6.53 3.87 8.69
CA ILE A 108 -6.57 4.24 10.11
C ILE A 108 -6.21 3.04 10.99
N ALA A 109 -6.85 1.89 10.75
CA ALA A 109 -6.53 0.68 11.52
C ALA A 109 -5.10 0.19 11.27
N ALA A 110 -4.63 0.26 10.02
CA ALA A 110 -3.27 -0.15 9.67
C ALA A 110 -2.22 0.77 10.31
N SER A 111 -2.44 2.08 10.31
CA SER A 111 -1.51 3.04 10.90
C SER A 111 -1.47 2.98 12.42
N ALA A 112 -2.62 2.77 13.08
CA ALA A 112 -2.68 2.53 14.52
C ALA A 112 -1.91 1.26 14.91
N ALA A 113 -2.12 0.15 14.17
CA ALA A 113 -1.41 -1.11 14.43
C ALA A 113 0.10 -0.98 14.23
N ALA A 114 0.57 -0.19 13.24
CA ALA A 114 1.99 0.08 13.06
C ALA A 114 2.56 0.88 14.25
N ALA A 115 1.85 1.89 14.71
CA ALA A 115 2.24 2.69 15.87
C ALA A 115 2.30 1.84 17.15
N ASP A 116 1.31 0.99 17.38
CA ASP A 116 1.25 0.06 18.53
C ASP A 116 2.40 -0.96 18.50
N ALA A 117 2.84 -1.36 17.30
CA ALA A 117 3.98 -2.27 17.11
C ALA A 117 5.34 -1.54 17.10
N GLY A 118 5.37 -0.23 17.30
CA GLY A 118 6.61 0.56 17.30
C GLY A 118 7.32 0.59 15.94
N THR A 119 6.56 0.52 14.83
CA THR A 119 7.15 0.52 13.49
C THR A 119 6.57 1.60 12.59
N VAL A 120 7.10 1.69 11.35
CA VAL A 120 6.71 2.69 10.36
C VAL A 120 5.45 2.29 9.62
N TYR A 121 4.52 3.23 9.49
CA TYR A 121 3.43 3.17 8.53
C TYR A 121 3.71 4.03 7.29
N SER A 122 3.56 3.46 6.10
CA SER A 122 3.70 4.19 4.84
C SER A 122 2.33 4.42 4.20
N LEU A 123 1.89 5.68 4.17
CA LEU A 123 0.62 6.08 3.55
C LEU A 123 0.78 6.25 2.04
N SER A 124 -0.12 5.68 1.27
CA SER A 124 -0.14 5.85 -0.20
C SER A 124 -0.83 7.15 -0.62
N THR A 125 -0.40 7.74 -1.73
CA THR A 125 -1.16 8.81 -2.43
C THR A 125 -2.59 8.39 -2.74
N LEU A 126 -2.79 7.10 -3.07
CA LEU A 126 -4.10 6.52 -3.41
C LEU A 126 -4.86 6.03 -2.19
N SER A 127 -4.59 6.58 -1.01
CA SER A 127 -5.29 6.22 0.22
C SER A 127 -6.70 6.79 0.26
N THR A 128 -7.55 6.13 1.03
CA THR A 128 -8.95 6.51 1.25
C THR A 128 -9.14 7.39 2.49
N TYR A 129 -8.09 7.54 3.28
CA TYR A 129 -7.96 8.54 4.33
C TYR A 129 -6.86 9.53 3.96
N SER A 130 -7.00 10.78 4.41
CA SER A 130 -6.05 11.84 4.11
C SER A 130 -4.76 11.74 4.93
N ILE A 131 -3.75 12.48 4.47
CA ILE A 131 -2.48 12.69 5.19
C ILE A 131 -2.75 13.11 6.65
N GLU A 132 -3.70 14.01 6.84
CA GLU A 132 -4.06 14.60 8.13
C GLU A 132 -4.77 13.58 9.03
N GLU A 133 -5.82 12.91 8.52
CA GLU A 133 -6.59 11.91 9.28
C GLU A 133 -5.70 10.77 9.80
N VAL A 134 -4.78 10.29 8.97
CA VAL A 134 -3.83 9.26 9.38
C VAL A 134 -2.84 9.80 10.42
N ALA A 135 -2.40 11.05 10.29
CA ALA A 135 -1.48 11.66 11.24
C ALA A 135 -2.10 11.88 12.62
N GLU A 136 -3.42 12.11 12.70
CA GLU A 136 -4.15 12.24 13.98
C GLU A 136 -4.14 10.94 14.80
N VAL A 137 -4.13 9.79 14.13
CA VAL A 137 -4.23 8.48 14.78
C VAL A 137 -2.86 7.81 14.95
N CYS A 138 -1.97 7.97 13.98
CA CYS A 138 -0.66 7.36 13.98
C CYS A 138 0.32 8.20 14.83
N SER A 139 0.59 7.78 16.05
CA SER A 139 1.59 8.42 16.93
C SER A 139 3.03 8.05 16.57
N GLY A 140 3.23 6.95 15.83
CA GLY A 140 4.54 6.45 15.42
C GLY A 140 5.13 7.12 14.17
N PRO A 141 6.30 6.63 13.72
CA PRO A 141 6.91 7.07 12.48
C PRO A 141 5.99 6.83 11.28
N LYS A 142 5.85 7.82 10.43
CA LYS A 142 5.00 7.74 9.24
C LYS A 142 5.69 8.34 8.03
N TRP A 143 5.59 7.63 6.92
CA TRP A 143 6.12 8.03 5.62
C TRP A 143 4.98 8.22 4.64
N PHE A 144 5.17 9.09 3.65
CA PHE A 144 4.19 9.29 2.59
C PHE A 144 4.76 8.83 1.25
N GLN A 145 4.02 7.98 0.56
CA GLN A 145 4.41 7.50 -0.76
C GLN A 145 3.72 8.32 -1.84
N LEU A 146 4.49 8.73 -2.84
CA LEU A 146 4.02 9.49 -3.99
C LEU A 146 4.52 8.89 -5.29
N TYR A 147 3.83 9.28 -6.34
CA TYR A 147 4.24 9.08 -7.73
C TYR A 147 4.70 10.41 -8.33
N VAL A 148 5.37 10.37 -9.46
CA VAL A 148 5.64 11.58 -10.22
C VAL A 148 4.42 11.90 -11.05
N PHE A 149 3.72 12.97 -10.66
CA PHE A 149 2.57 13.49 -11.39
C PHE A 149 2.98 14.63 -12.35
N ARG A 150 2.22 14.79 -13.42
CA ARG A 150 2.37 15.94 -14.36
C ARG A 150 2.13 17.27 -13.65
N ASP A 151 1.15 17.31 -12.74
CA ASP A 151 0.87 18.46 -11.88
C ASP A 151 1.92 18.54 -10.76
N ARG A 152 2.94 19.36 -10.99
CA ARG A 152 4.03 19.58 -10.02
C ARG A 152 3.55 20.36 -8.79
N ASP A 153 2.54 21.19 -8.91
CA ASP A 153 1.96 21.94 -7.79
C ASP A 153 1.27 21.00 -6.82
N LEU A 154 0.62 19.92 -7.32
CA LEU A 154 0.07 18.87 -6.48
C LEU A 154 1.15 18.13 -5.67
N ILE A 155 2.32 17.91 -6.25
CA ILE A 155 3.45 17.30 -5.53
C ILE A 155 3.93 18.23 -4.40
N LEU A 156 4.08 19.51 -4.67
CA LEU A 156 4.48 20.51 -3.66
C LEU A 156 3.42 20.61 -2.55
N GLU A 157 2.14 20.58 -2.90
CA GLU A 157 1.02 20.55 -1.94
C GLU A 157 1.16 19.33 -0.99
N PHE A 158 1.46 18.14 -1.50
CA PHE A 158 1.70 16.97 -0.65
C PHE A 158 2.88 17.19 0.30
N PHE A 159 3.95 17.81 -0.17
CA PHE A 159 5.10 18.11 0.69
C PHE A 159 4.72 19.04 1.84
N GLU A 160 3.99 20.10 1.56
CA GLU A 160 3.52 21.05 2.58
C GLU A 160 2.60 20.39 3.60
N ARG A 161 1.63 19.59 3.13
CA ARG A 161 0.72 18.84 4.01
C ARG A 161 1.47 17.84 4.89
N CYS A 162 2.40 17.08 4.32
CA CYS A 162 3.22 16.14 5.06
C CYS A 162 4.08 16.83 6.13
N ARG A 163 4.70 17.98 5.82
CA ARG A 163 5.46 18.77 6.79
C ARG A 163 4.58 19.31 7.92
N ALA A 164 3.39 19.81 7.59
CA ALA A 164 2.46 20.39 8.56
C ALA A 164 2.06 19.37 9.64
N VAL A 165 1.90 18.08 9.28
CA VAL A 165 1.53 17.02 10.22
C VAL A 165 2.68 16.04 10.52
N LYS A 166 3.92 16.46 10.24
CA LYS A 166 5.17 15.81 10.65
C LYS A 166 5.33 14.37 10.13
N TYR A 167 5.09 14.14 8.83
CA TYR A 167 5.59 12.94 8.19
C TYR A 167 7.13 12.98 8.16
N HIS A 168 7.73 11.83 8.49
CA HIS A 168 9.19 11.75 8.67
C HIS A 168 9.95 11.64 7.36
N ALA A 169 9.38 10.95 6.38
CA ALA A 169 10.02 10.73 5.10
C ALA A 169 9.03 10.65 3.94
N LEU A 170 9.54 10.84 2.74
CA LEU A 170 8.82 10.56 1.50
C LEU A 170 9.38 9.31 0.80
N ILE A 171 8.49 8.60 0.11
CA ILE A 171 8.83 7.45 -0.74
C ILE A 171 8.38 7.76 -2.16
N LEU A 172 9.32 7.96 -3.06
CA LEU A 172 9.02 8.05 -4.49
C LEU A 172 8.92 6.65 -5.09
N THR A 173 7.78 6.33 -5.69
CA THR A 173 7.56 5.06 -6.39
C THR A 173 7.80 5.24 -7.89
N ILE A 174 8.74 4.46 -8.45
CA ILE A 174 9.20 4.59 -9.84
C ILE A 174 8.84 3.39 -10.74
N ASP A 175 8.34 2.30 -10.18
CA ASP A 175 8.06 1.04 -10.88
C ASP A 175 6.66 0.99 -11.55
N VAL A 176 6.02 2.14 -11.77
CA VAL A 176 4.69 2.29 -12.38
C VAL A 176 4.64 3.28 -13.56
N PRO A 177 5.55 3.21 -14.53
CA PRO A 177 5.51 4.10 -15.69
C PRO A 177 4.28 3.84 -16.56
N VAL A 178 3.78 2.61 -16.55
CA VAL A 178 2.55 2.15 -17.21
C VAL A 178 1.78 1.21 -16.27
N PRO A 179 0.45 1.11 -16.39
CA PRO A 179 -0.33 0.14 -15.61
C PRO A 179 0.05 -1.30 -15.97
N GLY A 180 0.22 -2.16 -14.96
CA GLY A 180 0.41 -3.61 -15.17
C GLY A 180 -0.87 -4.28 -15.68
N ASN A 181 -0.73 -5.33 -16.50
CA ASN A 181 -1.84 -6.12 -17.04
C ASN A 181 -2.32 -7.12 -15.96
N ARG A 182 -3.27 -6.72 -15.13
CA ARG A 182 -3.82 -7.56 -14.06
C ARG A 182 -5.03 -8.33 -14.55
N GLU A 183 -4.80 -9.52 -15.07
CA GLU A 183 -5.86 -10.34 -15.70
C GLU A 183 -6.97 -10.72 -14.73
N ARG A 184 -6.67 -10.96 -13.45
CA ARG A 184 -7.72 -11.23 -12.44
C ARG A 184 -8.70 -10.07 -12.33
N ASP A 185 -8.22 -8.82 -12.43
CA ASP A 185 -9.08 -7.62 -12.38
C ASP A 185 -9.98 -7.57 -13.63
N LEU A 186 -9.45 -7.96 -14.81
CA LEU A 186 -10.22 -8.04 -16.05
C LEU A 186 -11.33 -9.10 -15.95
N TYR A 187 -11.00 -10.30 -15.45
CA TYR A 187 -11.97 -11.40 -15.29
C TYR A 187 -13.03 -11.11 -14.22
N SER A 188 -12.66 -10.46 -13.14
CA SER A 188 -13.59 -10.09 -12.06
C SER A 188 -14.42 -8.85 -12.36
N GLY A 189 -14.03 -8.07 -13.38
CA GLY A 189 -14.63 -6.79 -13.73
C GLY A 189 -14.24 -5.65 -12.79
N MET A 190 -13.20 -5.84 -11.98
CA MET A 190 -12.65 -4.78 -11.11
C MET A 190 -11.68 -3.89 -11.90
N THR A 191 -12.15 -3.46 -13.07
CA THR A 191 -11.46 -2.50 -13.96
C THR A 191 -11.73 -1.07 -13.52
N ILE A 192 -11.12 -0.11 -14.20
CA ILE A 192 -11.34 1.32 -14.00
C ILE A 192 -11.81 1.92 -15.33
N PRO A 193 -13.08 2.33 -15.44
CA PRO A 193 -14.18 2.14 -14.47
C PRO A 193 -14.56 0.67 -14.26
N PRO A 194 -15.15 0.30 -13.10
CA PRO A 194 -15.56 -1.07 -12.84
C PRO A 194 -16.63 -1.57 -13.82
N GLN A 195 -16.43 -2.79 -14.37
CA GLN A 195 -17.34 -3.44 -15.30
C GLN A 195 -17.76 -4.79 -14.72
N LEU A 196 -18.50 -4.73 -13.61
CA LEU A 196 -18.88 -5.91 -12.86
C LEU A 196 -19.86 -6.81 -13.64
N SER A 197 -19.57 -8.11 -13.66
CA SER A 197 -20.44 -9.13 -14.26
C SER A 197 -21.60 -9.51 -13.33
N LEU A 198 -22.62 -10.19 -13.86
CA LEU A 198 -23.69 -10.76 -13.03
C LEU A 198 -23.13 -11.73 -11.98
N ALA A 199 -22.09 -12.48 -12.29
CA ALA A 199 -21.41 -13.35 -11.34
C ALA A 199 -20.78 -12.56 -10.19
N SER A 200 -20.17 -11.40 -10.50
CA SER A 200 -19.61 -10.50 -9.50
C SER A 200 -20.69 -9.93 -8.58
N TYR A 201 -21.84 -9.51 -9.12
CA TYR A 201 -22.99 -9.06 -8.30
C TYR A 201 -23.52 -10.16 -7.40
N LEU A 202 -23.61 -11.39 -7.90
CA LEU A 202 -24.02 -12.55 -7.08
C LEU A 202 -23.01 -12.79 -5.94
N ASP A 203 -21.74 -12.66 -6.22
CA ASP A 203 -20.69 -12.85 -5.21
C ASP A 203 -20.75 -11.76 -4.12
N PHE A 204 -21.05 -10.50 -4.46
CA PHE A 204 -21.34 -9.46 -3.46
C PHE A 204 -22.54 -9.84 -2.58
N PHE A 205 -23.58 -10.42 -3.17
CA PHE A 205 -24.74 -10.89 -2.40
C PHE A 205 -24.40 -12.05 -1.45
N LEU A 206 -23.48 -12.92 -1.85
CA LEU A 206 -23.00 -14.04 -1.01
C LEU A 206 -22.05 -13.57 0.13
N HIS A 207 -21.59 -12.31 0.11
CA HIS A 207 -20.77 -11.71 1.16
C HIS A 207 -21.54 -10.59 1.90
N PRO A 208 -22.69 -10.92 2.56
CA PRO A 208 -23.62 -9.90 3.04
C PRO A 208 -23.03 -9.00 4.13
N LEU A 209 -22.11 -9.49 4.97
CA LEU A 209 -21.49 -8.70 6.02
C LEU A 209 -20.59 -7.61 5.44
N TRP A 210 -19.78 -7.94 4.43
CA TRP A 210 -18.93 -6.97 3.75
C TRP A 210 -19.80 -5.95 2.98
N SER A 211 -20.73 -6.44 2.17
CA SER A 211 -21.59 -5.61 1.32
C SER A 211 -22.45 -4.64 2.14
N LEU A 212 -23.01 -5.12 3.25
CA LEU A 212 -23.81 -4.29 4.14
C LEU A 212 -22.98 -3.21 4.83
N LYS A 213 -21.78 -3.54 5.30
CA LYS A 213 -20.85 -2.56 5.88
C LYS A 213 -20.44 -1.51 4.86
N TYR A 214 -20.17 -1.91 3.61
CA TYR A 214 -19.82 -1.00 2.56
C TYR A 214 -20.96 -0.04 2.22
N VAL A 215 -22.19 -0.56 1.99
CA VAL A 215 -23.38 0.25 1.65
C VAL A 215 -23.82 1.15 2.80
N LEU A 216 -23.71 0.68 4.04
CA LEU A 216 -24.09 1.45 5.23
C LEU A 216 -22.97 2.34 5.77
N SER A 217 -21.80 2.33 5.14
CA SER A 217 -20.74 3.27 5.47
C SER A 217 -21.22 4.71 5.30
N ARG A 218 -21.03 5.54 6.32
CA ARG A 218 -21.39 6.96 6.25
C ARG A 218 -20.41 7.81 5.49
N GLN A 219 -19.19 7.31 5.34
CA GLN A 219 -18.15 8.01 4.61
C GLN A 219 -18.14 7.51 3.17
N PRO A 220 -18.31 8.40 2.19
CA PRO A 220 -18.17 8.01 0.79
C PRO A 220 -16.76 7.43 0.56
N PHE A 221 -16.67 6.45 -0.33
CA PHE A 221 -15.37 6.01 -0.81
C PHE A 221 -14.78 7.11 -1.71
N GLN A 222 -13.63 7.61 -1.34
CA GLN A 222 -12.92 8.64 -2.11
C GLN A 222 -11.42 8.49 -1.93
N LEU A 223 -10.65 9.01 -2.88
CA LEU A 223 -9.20 9.15 -2.77
C LEU A 223 -8.90 10.50 -2.09
N SER A 224 -8.86 10.47 -0.75
CA SER A 224 -8.93 11.68 0.10
C SER A 224 -7.83 12.70 -0.16
N ASN A 225 -6.65 12.26 -0.61
CA ASN A 225 -5.53 13.19 -0.85
C ASN A 225 -5.68 14.01 -2.14
N VAL A 226 -6.53 13.58 -3.07
CA VAL A 226 -6.71 14.20 -4.39
C VAL A 226 -8.15 14.60 -4.69
N ALA A 227 -9.06 14.33 -3.76
CA ALA A 227 -10.50 14.56 -3.93
C ALA A 227 -10.85 16.03 -4.26
N HIS A 228 -10.06 16.99 -3.77
CA HIS A 228 -10.24 18.41 -4.02
C HIS A 228 -9.88 18.85 -5.45
N LYS A 229 -9.16 18.02 -6.21
CA LYS A 229 -8.79 18.28 -7.62
C LYS A 229 -9.90 17.90 -8.61
N ALA A 230 -10.91 17.15 -8.18
CA ALA A 230 -12.07 16.87 -9.01
C ALA A 230 -13.02 18.08 -9.09
N PRO A 231 -13.75 18.26 -10.21
CA PRO A 231 -14.81 19.24 -10.30
C PRO A 231 -15.82 19.06 -9.17
N VAL A 232 -16.32 20.17 -8.62
CA VAL A 232 -17.23 20.16 -7.44
C VAL A 232 -18.49 19.33 -7.69
N ASP A 233 -18.95 19.28 -8.92
CA ASP A 233 -20.19 18.59 -9.31
C ASP A 233 -20.00 17.10 -9.65
N ASP A 234 -18.75 16.62 -9.74
CA ASP A 234 -18.45 15.24 -10.13
C ASP A 234 -17.28 14.67 -9.31
N ARG A 235 -17.55 14.41 -8.03
CA ARG A 235 -16.61 13.76 -7.10
C ARG A 235 -16.76 12.24 -7.11
N ASP A 236 -17.27 11.67 -8.20
CA ASP A 236 -17.30 10.22 -8.34
C ASP A 236 -15.86 9.66 -8.36
N VAL A 237 -15.70 8.53 -7.71
CA VAL A 237 -14.40 7.83 -7.63
C VAL A 237 -13.84 7.53 -9.03
N THR A 238 -14.71 7.21 -9.98
CA THR A 238 -14.31 6.94 -11.36
C THR A 238 -13.63 8.14 -12.00
N THR A 239 -14.21 9.34 -11.85
CA THR A 239 -13.63 10.60 -12.35
C THR A 239 -12.29 10.91 -11.70
N LEU A 240 -12.17 10.67 -10.38
CA LEU A 240 -10.90 10.86 -9.65
C LEU A 240 -9.81 9.89 -10.12
N VAL A 241 -10.17 8.65 -10.36
CA VAL A 241 -9.22 7.65 -10.84
C VAL A 241 -8.79 7.94 -12.27
N GLU A 242 -9.70 8.34 -13.15
CA GLU A 242 -9.38 8.80 -14.50
C GLU A 242 -8.49 10.06 -14.49
N TYR A 243 -8.77 11.00 -13.58
CA TYR A 243 -7.90 12.17 -13.38
C TYR A 243 -6.49 11.72 -13.01
N LEU A 244 -6.36 10.85 -12.01
CA LEU A 244 -5.05 10.34 -11.57
C LEU A 244 -4.32 9.58 -12.67
N GLN A 245 -5.02 8.76 -13.46
CA GLN A 245 -4.40 8.08 -14.60
C GLN A 245 -3.78 9.06 -15.61
N LYS A 246 -4.44 10.20 -15.86
CA LYS A 246 -3.92 11.26 -16.72
C LYS A 246 -2.74 12.01 -16.08
N GLN A 247 -2.64 11.99 -14.75
CA GLN A 247 -1.54 12.62 -14.01
C GLN A 247 -0.25 11.81 -14.02
N PHE A 248 -0.31 10.48 -14.20
CA PHE A 248 0.92 9.70 -14.33
C PHE A 248 1.74 10.20 -15.52
N ASP A 249 2.99 10.51 -15.25
CA ASP A 249 3.91 11.05 -16.25
C ASP A 249 4.88 9.97 -16.73
N PRO A 250 4.70 9.42 -17.94
CA PRO A 250 5.60 8.40 -18.47
C PRO A 250 6.95 8.96 -18.93
N THR A 251 7.14 10.28 -18.91
CA THR A 251 8.37 10.95 -19.35
C THR A 251 9.34 11.26 -18.21
N VAL A 252 9.00 10.84 -16.99
CA VAL A 252 9.79 11.06 -15.78
C VAL A 252 11.21 10.54 -15.91
N LYS A 253 12.17 11.33 -15.45
CA LYS A 253 13.60 11.03 -15.41
C LYS A 253 14.18 11.23 -14.03
N TRP A 254 15.44 10.88 -13.86
CA TRP A 254 16.16 11.06 -12.60
C TRP A 254 16.25 12.54 -12.15
N ASP A 255 16.25 13.48 -13.11
CA ASP A 255 16.22 14.93 -12.80
C ASP A 255 14.93 15.33 -12.06
N ASP A 256 13.80 14.70 -12.37
CA ASP A 256 12.55 14.91 -11.64
C ASP A 256 12.62 14.38 -10.21
N ALA A 257 13.26 13.23 -10.02
CA ALA A 257 13.49 12.68 -8.69
C ALA A 257 14.46 13.56 -7.87
N ALA A 258 15.53 14.04 -8.50
CA ALA A 258 16.47 14.99 -7.88
C ALA A 258 15.77 16.28 -7.44
N TRP A 259 14.90 16.84 -8.32
CA TRP A 259 14.08 17.99 -7.97
C TRP A 259 13.20 17.73 -6.75
N MET A 260 12.58 16.55 -6.64
CA MET A 260 11.77 16.19 -5.48
C MET A 260 12.59 16.13 -4.19
N VAL A 261 13.78 15.52 -4.23
CA VAL A 261 14.70 15.49 -3.09
C VAL A 261 15.05 16.90 -2.64
N GLU A 262 15.41 17.78 -3.60
CA GLU A 262 15.74 19.19 -3.33
C GLU A 262 14.57 19.95 -2.71
N GLN A 263 13.34 19.74 -3.20
CA GLN A 263 12.15 20.41 -2.67
C GLN A 263 11.72 19.88 -1.30
N TRP A 264 11.88 18.59 -1.05
CA TRP A 264 11.50 17.99 0.21
C TRP A 264 12.43 18.39 1.37
N GLN A 265 13.73 18.36 1.16
CA GLN A 265 14.77 18.70 2.15
C GLN A 265 14.68 17.87 3.45
N GLY A 266 14.25 16.63 3.35
CA GLY A 266 14.11 15.68 4.45
C GLY A 266 14.43 14.27 3.99
N PRO A 267 14.29 13.26 4.87
CA PRO A 267 14.54 11.87 4.49
C PRO A 267 13.69 11.45 3.29
N PHE A 268 14.34 10.83 2.31
CA PHE A 268 13.74 10.47 1.03
C PHE A 268 14.17 9.07 0.60
N ALA A 269 13.22 8.23 0.18
CA ALA A 269 13.49 6.90 -0.34
C ALA A 269 12.99 6.76 -1.78
N VAL A 270 13.71 6.02 -2.61
CA VAL A 270 13.26 5.63 -3.94
C VAL A 270 12.84 4.17 -3.91
N LYS A 271 11.56 3.90 -4.23
CA LYS A 271 10.95 2.57 -4.26
C LYS A 271 10.73 2.09 -5.70
N GLY A 272 11.02 0.82 -5.95
CA GLY A 272 10.91 0.21 -7.26
C GLY A 272 12.28 -0.02 -7.91
N ILE A 273 13.34 0.07 -7.12
CA ILE A 273 14.71 -0.19 -7.56
C ILE A 273 14.87 -1.69 -7.84
N ALA A 274 15.41 -2.00 -9.03
CA ALA A 274 15.65 -3.35 -9.49
C ALA A 274 17.04 -3.55 -10.13
N SER A 275 17.90 -2.53 -10.10
CA SER A 275 19.27 -2.58 -10.61
C SER A 275 20.26 -1.86 -9.72
N VAL A 276 21.53 -2.28 -9.77
CA VAL A 276 22.62 -1.60 -9.05
C VAL A 276 22.80 -0.17 -9.56
N GLU A 277 22.70 0.02 -10.89
CA GLU A 277 22.83 1.34 -11.51
C GLU A 277 21.80 2.33 -11.01
N ASP A 278 20.54 1.90 -10.84
CA ASP A 278 19.49 2.77 -10.35
C ASP A 278 19.61 3.00 -8.82
N ALA A 279 20.14 2.04 -8.07
CA ALA A 279 20.47 2.24 -6.66
C ALA A 279 21.57 3.30 -6.48
N VAL A 280 22.60 3.26 -7.31
CA VAL A 280 23.68 4.29 -7.32
C VAL A 280 23.09 5.66 -7.70
N ARG A 281 22.28 5.72 -8.76
CA ARG A 281 21.63 6.99 -9.17
C ARG A 281 20.75 7.55 -8.08
N ALA A 282 20.02 6.70 -7.34
CA ALA A 282 19.22 7.15 -6.20
C ALA A 282 20.10 7.77 -5.10
N ALA A 283 21.27 7.19 -4.83
CA ALA A 283 22.23 7.77 -3.91
C ALA A 283 22.81 9.10 -4.44
N ASP A 284 23.16 9.18 -5.72
CA ASP A 284 23.74 10.37 -6.36
C ASP A 284 22.79 11.58 -6.31
N ILE A 285 21.48 11.38 -6.41
CA ILE A 285 20.49 12.46 -6.26
C ILE A 285 20.21 12.84 -4.80
N GLY A 286 20.85 12.18 -3.83
CA GLY A 286 20.71 12.47 -2.41
C GLY A 286 19.58 11.71 -1.70
N ALA A 287 19.05 10.61 -2.26
CA ALA A 287 18.12 9.75 -1.55
C ALA A 287 18.81 9.07 -0.35
N ASN A 288 18.11 8.97 0.77
CA ASN A 288 18.63 8.40 2.01
C ASN A 288 18.46 6.87 2.06
N ALA A 289 17.57 6.33 1.25
CA ALA A 289 17.30 4.90 1.17
C ALA A 289 16.80 4.48 -0.21
N VAL A 290 16.97 3.21 -0.52
CA VAL A 290 16.34 2.52 -1.65
C VAL A 290 15.45 1.38 -1.14
N ILE A 291 14.32 1.18 -1.82
CA ILE A 291 13.40 0.08 -1.52
C ILE A 291 13.37 -0.83 -2.75
N LEU A 292 14.00 -1.99 -2.65
CA LEU A 292 13.93 -3.03 -3.68
C LEU A 292 12.50 -3.52 -3.79
N SER A 293 11.89 -3.38 -4.96
CA SER A 293 10.48 -3.71 -5.14
C SER A 293 10.18 -3.94 -6.62
N ASN A 294 9.33 -4.93 -6.88
CA ASN A 294 8.65 -5.16 -8.16
C ASN A 294 7.13 -4.92 -8.04
N HIS A 295 6.73 -4.03 -7.10
CA HIS A 295 5.32 -3.69 -6.82
C HIS A 295 4.45 -4.90 -6.44
N GLY A 296 5.02 -5.91 -5.78
CA GLY A 296 4.31 -7.15 -5.45
C GLY A 296 3.99 -8.02 -6.68
N GLY A 297 4.74 -7.88 -7.78
CA GLY A 297 4.46 -8.56 -9.05
C GLY A 297 3.30 -7.97 -9.83
N ARG A 298 2.81 -6.79 -9.48
CA ARG A 298 1.59 -6.18 -10.04
C ARG A 298 1.82 -5.29 -11.26
N GLN A 299 3.08 -5.13 -11.69
CA GLN A 299 3.49 -4.26 -12.80
C GLN A 299 4.11 -5.07 -13.93
N LEU A 300 5.38 -5.35 -13.89
CA LEU A 300 6.09 -6.17 -14.88
C LEU A 300 6.16 -7.61 -14.37
N ASP A 301 5.55 -8.54 -15.09
CA ASP A 301 5.71 -9.96 -14.75
C ASP A 301 7.07 -10.50 -15.25
N SER A 302 7.45 -11.68 -14.80
CA SER A 302 8.75 -12.30 -15.04
C SER A 302 9.95 -11.48 -14.55
N ALA A 303 9.72 -10.48 -13.68
CA ALA A 303 10.77 -9.73 -13.01
C ALA A 303 11.45 -10.54 -11.90
N ALA A 304 12.64 -10.10 -11.48
CA ALA A 304 13.35 -10.66 -10.34
C ALA A 304 12.62 -10.34 -9.02
N SER A 305 12.72 -11.24 -8.03
CA SER A 305 12.25 -10.96 -6.68
C SER A 305 13.18 -10.01 -5.93
N PRO A 306 12.67 -9.17 -5.01
CA PRO A 306 13.52 -8.28 -4.21
C PRO A 306 14.64 -8.98 -3.47
N ILE A 307 14.37 -10.19 -2.93
CA ILE A 307 15.41 -10.95 -2.23
C ILE A 307 16.52 -11.47 -3.16
N SER A 308 16.24 -11.67 -4.44
CA SER A 308 17.26 -12.07 -5.40
C SER A 308 18.05 -10.89 -5.97
N LEU A 309 17.57 -9.66 -5.78
CA LEU A 309 18.25 -8.42 -6.17
C LEU A 309 19.16 -7.88 -5.05
N LEU A 310 18.91 -8.26 -3.80
CA LEU A 310 19.72 -7.91 -2.64
C LEU A 310 21.07 -8.60 -2.67
#